data_9cd7fc9de10acad8619ea6fa9eb5ed6b
#
_entry.id   9cd7fc9de10acad8619ea6fa9eb5ed6b
#
_cell.length_a   1.000
_cell.length_b   1.000
_cell.length_c   1.000
_cell.angle_alpha   90.00
_cell.angle_beta   90.00
_cell.angle_gamma   90.00
#
_symmetry.space_group_name_H-M   'P 1'
#
loop_
_entity.id
_entity.type
_entity.pdbx_description
1 polymer ?
#
loop_
_entity_poly.entity_id
_entity_poly.type
_entity_poly.pdbx_seq_one_letter_code
_entity_poly.pdbx_strand_id
1 'polypeptide(L)'
;VQYFSNATAENEWDRYGYVANNDQGGEIWKMAYFSLGLNITRMQEKAVAEERHDITGMAKVIRAWSWQVATDYHSELIDFDQAFTQRMSFDYVGQEKVYAEILRLINEGVTDLARTDGKVSASYAAVGDKMYNGDRAKWTKFAWGIVARNLNNQINKSTYNADAVIAACDKSL
;
A
#
# COMPACT_ATOMS: atom_id res chain seq x y z
N VAL A 1 -4.73 -1.78 15.92
CA VAL A 1 -3.47 -2.32 16.43
C VAL A 1 -3.71 -2.73 17.89
N GLN A 2 -3.56 -4.02 18.20
CA GLN A 2 -3.59 -4.47 19.58
C GLN A 2 -2.18 -4.38 20.16
N TYR A 3 -2.05 -3.61 21.23
CA TYR A 3 -0.79 -3.48 21.94
C TYR A 3 -0.83 -4.39 23.17
N PHE A 4 0.06 -5.34 23.23
CA PHE A 4 0.28 -6.15 24.41
C PHE A 4 1.47 -5.59 25.17
N SER A 5 1.20 -4.90 26.28
CA SER A 5 2.25 -4.48 27.18
C SER A 5 2.37 -5.49 28.32
N ASN A 6 3.55 -6.02 28.52
CA ASN A 6 3.93 -6.77 29.73
C ASN A 6 4.77 -5.92 30.68
N ALA A 7 4.89 -4.64 30.40
CA ALA A 7 5.65 -3.73 31.21
C ALA A 7 4.86 -3.30 32.45
N THR A 8 5.55 -3.04 33.53
CA THR A 8 4.99 -2.45 34.75
C THR A 8 4.60 -0.99 34.60
N ALA A 9 5.08 -0.31 33.56
CA ALA A 9 4.69 1.02 33.17
C ALA A 9 3.66 0.99 32.05
N GLU A 10 2.66 1.86 32.10
CA GLU A 10 1.68 2.02 31.02
C GLU A 10 2.39 2.41 29.72
N ASN A 11 1.99 1.77 28.63
CA ASN A 11 2.46 2.13 27.31
C ASN A 11 1.88 3.48 26.89
N GLU A 12 2.66 4.30 26.21
CA GLU A 12 2.24 5.61 25.71
C GLU A 12 1.01 5.55 24.81
N TRP A 13 0.86 4.46 24.06
CA TRP A 13 -0.31 4.21 23.22
C TRP A 13 -1.59 3.96 24.02
N ASP A 14 -1.48 3.37 25.20
CA ASP A 14 -2.62 3.08 26.07
C ASP A 14 -3.14 4.34 26.77
N ARG A 15 -2.31 5.37 26.86
CA ARG A 15 -2.67 6.64 27.53
C ARG A 15 -3.44 7.61 26.65
N TYR A 16 -3.56 7.34 25.35
CA TYR A 16 -4.10 8.29 24.36
C TYR A 16 -3.46 9.70 24.44
N GLY A 17 -2.29 9.77 25.02
CA GLY A 17 -1.54 11.00 25.22
C GLY A 17 -0.23 11.00 24.47
N TYR A 18 0.08 12.12 23.82
CA TYR A 18 1.36 12.29 23.17
C TYR A 18 2.37 12.86 24.18
N VAL A 19 3.51 12.22 24.27
CA VAL A 19 4.66 12.77 24.98
C VAL A 19 5.33 13.76 24.03
N ALA A 20 5.58 14.97 24.51
CA ALA A 20 6.28 15.98 23.72
C ALA A 20 7.62 15.45 23.22
N ASN A 21 7.93 15.69 21.96
CA ASN A 21 9.13 15.22 21.26
C ASN A 21 9.18 13.69 20.99
N ASN A 22 8.05 13.00 21.06
CA ASN A 22 7.96 11.60 20.67
C ASN A 22 7.15 11.47 19.37
N ASP A 23 7.72 10.80 18.36
CA ASP A 23 7.12 10.59 17.04
C ASP A 23 6.26 9.32 17.01
N GLN A 24 5.23 9.25 17.83
CA GLN A 24 4.38 8.07 17.98
C GLN A 24 3.53 7.77 16.72
N GLY A 25 3.18 8.79 15.94
CA GLY A 25 2.43 8.65 14.70
C GLY A 25 3.31 8.55 13.45
N GLY A 26 4.57 8.92 13.55
CA GLY A 26 5.47 9.08 12.42
C GLY A 26 5.98 7.79 11.80
N GLU A 27 5.89 6.66 12.49
CA GLU A 27 6.39 5.39 11.95
C GLU A 27 5.60 4.92 10.71
N ILE A 28 4.29 5.16 10.66
CA ILE A 28 3.48 4.86 9.46
C ILE A 28 3.85 5.79 8.31
N TRP A 29 4.02 7.08 8.61
CA TRP A 29 4.47 8.08 7.64
C TRP A 29 5.87 7.74 7.10
N LYS A 30 6.80 7.46 7.99
CA LYS A 30 8.16 7.05 7.67
C LYS A 30 8.19 5.76 6.84
N MET A 31 7.34 4.79 7.16
CA MET A 31 7.17 3.58 6.35
C MET A 31 6.72 3.96 4.93
N ALA A 32 5.67 4.76 4.78
CA ALA A 32 5.06 5.07 3.49
C ALA A 32 5.99 5.87 2.57
N TYR A 33 6.77 6.80 3.12
CA TYR A 33 7.58 7.72 2.32
C TYR A 33 9.08 7.41 2.32
N PHE A 34 9.64 6.89 3.40
CA PHE A 34 11.07 6.67 3.51
C PHE A 34 11.45 5.19 3.42
N SER A 35 11.11 4.37 4.41
CA SER A 35 11.63 3.01 4.52
C SER A 35 11.12 2.10 3.40
N LEU A 36 9.81 2.03 3.19
CA LEU A 36 9.18 1.22 2.17
C LEU A 36 9.04 2.00 0.87
N GLY A 37 8.53 3.24 0.95
CA GLY A 37 8.15 4.04 -0.20
C GLY A 37 9.29 4.30 -1.18
N LEU A 38 10.44 4.73 -0.69
CA LEU A 38 11.61 4.99 -1.53
C LEU A 38 12.17 3.72 -2.16
N ASN A 39 12.19 2.61 -1.40
CA ASN A 39 12.66 1.32 -1.91
C ASN A 39 11.75 0.77 -3.00
N ILE A 40 10.42 0.90 -2.84
CA ILE A 40 9.46 0.49 -3.88
C ILE A 40 9.63 1.33 -5.14
N THR A 41 9.86 2.65 -5.02
CA THR A 41 10.09 3.52 -6.17
C THR A 41 11.28 3.01 -6.98
N ARG A 42 12.43 2.80 -6.34
CA ARG A 42 13.63 2.29 -6.99
C ARG A 42 13.46 0.88 -7.58
N MET A 43 12.76 0.01 -6.86
CA MET A 43 12.44 -1.33 -7.33
C MET A 43 11.57 -1.28 -8.59
N GLN A 44 10.55 -0.44 -8.61
CA GLN A 44 9.65 -0.28 -9.74
C GLN A 44 10.36 0.30 -10.96
N GLU A 45 11.17 1.36 -10.80
CA GLU A 45 11.97 1.94 -11.87
C GLU A 45 12.87 0.90 -12.54
N LYS A 46 13.59 0.12 -11.74
CA LYS A 46 14.44 -0.95 -12.24
C LYS A 46 13.64 -2.06 -12.91
N ALA A 47 12.54 -2.48 -12.32
CA ALA A 47 11.69 -3.53 -12.88
C ALA A 47 11.08 -3.13 -14.24
N VAL A 48 10.65 -1.87 -14.37
CA VAL A 48 10.16 -1.31 -15.65
C VAL A 48 11.28 -1.31 -16.70
N ALA A 49 12.48 -0.82 -16.36
CA ALA A 49 13.62 -0.78 -17.25
C ALA A 49 14.07 -2.19 -17.72
N GLU A 50 13.86 -3.20 -16.90
CA GLU A 50 14.19 -4.60 -17.20
C GLU A 50 13.03 -5.38 -17.80
N GLU A 51 11.88 -4.76 -18.06
CA GLU A 51 10.64 -5.43 -18.55
C GLU A 51 10.17 -6.56 -17.62
N ARG A 52 10.36 -6.40 -16.31
CA ARG A 52 9.92 -7.35 -15.29
C ARG A 52 8.52 -6.99 -14.78
N HIS A 53 7.54 -7.36 -15.56
CA HIS A 53 6.14 -7.00 -15.28
C HIS A 53 5.62 -7.65 -14.00
N ASP A 54 6.10 -8.84 -13.65
CA ASP A 54 5.84 -9.51 -12.37
C ASP A 54 6.22 -8.63 -11.17
N ILE A 55 7.45 -8.10 -11.15
CA ILE A 55 7.95 -7.25 -10.07
C ILE A 55 7.30 -5.86 -10.11
N THR A 56 7.05 -5.31 -11.30
CA THR A 56 6.33 -4.04 -11.46
C THR A 56 4.93 -4.11 -10.86
N GLY A 57 4.20 -5.20 -11.13
CA GLY A 57 2.88 -5.44 -10.56
C GLY A 57 2.92 -5.56 -9.03
N MET A 58 3.86 -6.35 -8.49
CA MET A 58 4.07 -6.47 -7.03
C MET A 58 4.37 -5.11 -6.39
N ALA A 59 5.23 -4.30 -7.01
CA ALA A 59 5.57 -2.97 -6.51
C ALA A 59 4.36 -2.05 -6.43
N LYS A 60 3.50 -2.04 -7.46
CA LYS A 60 2.26 -1.25 -7.47
C LYS A 60 1.28 -1.72 -6.38
N VAL A 61 1.13 -3.02 -6.19
CA VAL A 61 0.27 -3.58 -5.13
C VAL A 61 0.77 -3.20 -3.74
N ILE A 62 2.07 -3.31 -3.48
CA ILE A 62 2.66 -2.89 -2.19
C ILE A 62 2.52 -1.38 -1.99
N ARG A 63 2.69 -0.58 -3.04
CA ARG A 63 2.46 0.87 -2.99
C ARG A 63 1.02 1.19 -2.61
N ALA A 64 0.06 0.54 -3.26
CA ALA A 64 -1.35 0.70 -2.94
C ALA A 64 -1.67 0.34 -1.49
N TRP A 65 -1.14 -0.77 -1.00
CA TRP A 65 -1.25 -1.15 0.41
C TRP A 65 -0.66 -0.09 1.36
N SER A 66 0.52 0.41 1.04
CA SER A 66 1.19 1.44 1.83
C SER A 66 0.36 2.73 1.90
N TRP A 67 -0.19 3.19 0.75
CA TRP A 67 -1.09 4.34 0.71
C TRP A 67 -2.38 4.10 1.49
N GLN A 68 -2.95 2.88 1.42
CA GLN A 68 -4.14 2.52 2.19
C GLN A 68 -3.88 2.64 3.69
N VAL A 69 -2.79 2.06 4.19
CA VAL A 69 -2.43 2.14 5.62
C VAL A 69 -2.16 3.57 6.04
N ALA A 70 -1.41 4.32 5.23
CA ALA A 70 -1.06 5.70 5.55
C ALA A 70 -2.29 6.63 5.58
N THR A 71 -3.19 6.53 4.59
CA THR A 71 -4.39 7.38 4.56
C THR A 71 -5.44 6.99 5.59
N ASP A 72 -5.56 5.69 5.92
CA ASP A 72 -6.44 5.23 7.00
C ASP A 72 -6.01 5.78 8.36
N TYR A 73 -4.72 6.08 8.53
CA TYR A 73 -4.16 6.61 9.77
C TYR A 73 -4.07 8.14 9.78
N HIS A 74 -3.60 8.76 8.68
CA HIS A 74 -3.30 10.20 8.61
C HIS A 74 -4.35 11.00 7.83
N SER A 75 -5.28 10.35 7.11
CA SER A 75 -6.26 10.96 6.21
C SER A 75 -5.63 11.57 4.96
N GLU A 76 -4.99 12.71 5.03
CA GLU A 76 -4.33 13.39 3.93
C GLU A 76 -2.91 12.85 3.71
N LEU A 77 -2.50 12.76 2.45
CA LEU A 77 -1.14 12.33 2.08
C LEU A 77 -0.48 13.37 1.18
N ILE A 78 0.85 13.30 1.06
CA ILE A 78 1.59 14.09 0.07
C ILE A 78 1.09 13.71 -1.33
N ASP A 79 0.93 14.71 -2.19
CA ASP A 79 0.56 14.51 -3.59
C ASP A 79 1.52 13.52 -4.27
N PHE A 80 0.95 12.52 -4.95
CA PHE A 80 1.70 11.36 -5.48
C PHE A 80 2.74 11.77 -6.51
N ASP A 81 2.48 12.81 -7.30
CA ASP A 81 3.39 13.33 -8.32
C ASP A 81 4.60 14.05 -7.69
N GLN A 82 4.49 14.39 -6.42
CA GLN A 82 5.52 15.11 -5.66
C GLN A 82 6.27 14.20 -4.68
N ALA A 83 5.65 13.13 -4.21
CA ALA A 83 6.06 12.36 -3.04
C ALA A 83 7.52 11.87 -3.02
N PHE A 84 8.11 11.58 -4.18
CA PHE A 84 9.48 11.04 -4.26
C PHE A 84 10.39 11.91 -5.11
N THR A 85 10.03 13.18 -5.28
CA THR A 85 10.83 14.17 -5.99
C THR A 85 11.75 14.95 -5.05
N GLN A 86 12.77 15.61 -5.61
CA GLN A 86 13.67 16.48 -4.85
C GLN A 86 13.03 17.87 -4.65
N ARG A 87 12.15 17.98 -3.65
CA ARG A 87 11.46 19.22 -3.29
C ARG A 87 11.66 19.52 -1.81
N MET A 88 11.57 20.81 -1.45
CA MET A 88 11.64 21.28 -0.06
C MET A 88 10.25 21.43 0.59
N SER A 89 9.20 21.46 -0.23
CA SER A 89 7.81 21.54 0.23
C SER A 89 6.92 20.70 -0.67
N PHE A 90 5.83 20.21 -0.11
CA PHE A 90 4.91 19.30 -0.77
C PHE A 90 3.46 19.76 -0.56
N ASP A 91 2.63 19.62 -1.59
CA ASP A 91 1.20 19.76 -1.47
C ASP A 91 0.59 18.46 -0.92
N TYR A 92 -0.56 18.58 -0.27
CA TYR A 92 -1.29 17.45 0.27
C TYR A 92 -2.58 17.21 -0.51
N VAL A 93 -2.99 15.96 -0.58
CA VAL A 93 -4.23 15.55 -1.21
C VAL A 93 -5.14 14.86 -0.19
N GLY A 94 -6.44 15.13 -0.31
CA GLY A 94 -7.45 14.54 0.56
C GLY A 94 -7.62 13.03 0.34
N GLN A 95 -8.15 12.34 1.32
CA GLN A 95 -8.34 10.89 1.35
C GLN A 95 -9.12 10.34 0.15
N GLU A 96 -10.08 11.08 -0.37
CA GLU A 96 -10.85 10.68 -1.56
C GLU A 96 -9.93 10.47 -2.78
N LYS A 97 -9.01 11.41 -3.01
CA LYS A 97 -8.02 11.31 -4.10
C LYS A 97 -7.05 10.15 -3.84
N VAL A 98 -6.67 9.92 -2.59
CA VAL A 98 -5.82 8.78 -2.21
C VAL A 98 -6.51 7.46 -2.50
N TYR A 99 -7.79 7.30 -2.15
CA TYR A 99 -8.54 6.08 -2.42
C TYR A 99 -8.68 5.80 -3.93
N ALA A 100 -8.88 6.83 -4.73
CA ALA A 100 -8.90 6.70 -6.18
C ALA A 100 -7.53 6.23 -6.73
N GLU A 101 -6.44 6.80 -6.24
CA GLU A 101 -5.07 6.41 -6.61
C GLU A 101 -4.76 4.96 -6.22
N ILE A 102 -5.18 4.52 -5.03
CA ILE A 102 -5.03 3.12 -4.60
C ILE A 102 -5.69 2.18 -5.61
N LEU A 103 -6.94 2.46 -6.01
CA LEU A 103 -7.65 1.63 -7.00
C LEU A 103 -6.97 1.66 -8.37
N ARG A 104 -6.44 2.80 -8.80
CA ARG A 104 -5.67 2.92 -10.03
C ARG A 104 -4.42 2.03 -9.99
N LEU A 105 -3.64 2.11 -8.91
CA LEU A 105 -2.43 1.30 -8.71
C LEU A 105 -2.75 -0.20 -8.69
N ILE A 106 -3.84 -0.61 -8.04
CA ILE A 106 -4.25 -2.01 -8.01
C ILE A 106 -4.64 -2.51 -9.42
N ASN A 107 -5.43 -1.74 -10.16
CA ASN A 107 -5.82 -2.13 -11.52
C ASN A 107 -4.61 -2.30 -12.44
N GLU A 108 -3.68 -1.36 -12.40
CA GLU A 108 -2.43 -1.46 -13.15
C GLU A 108 -1.57 -2.62 -12.65
N GLY A 109 -1.45 -2.78 -11.34
CA GLY A 109 -0.67 -3.86 -10.73
C GLY A 109 -1.17 -5.25 -11.10
N VAL A 110 -2.49 -5.46 -11.07
CA VAL A 110 -3.12 -6.72 -11.50
C VAL A 110 -2.91 -6.96 -13.00
N THR A 111 -2.97 -5.90 -13.81
CA THR A 111 -2.67 -5.98 -15.24
C THR A 111 -1.23 -6.42 -15.48
N ASP A 112 -0.28 -5.82 -14.78
CA ASP A 112 1.13 -6.20 -14.90
C ASP A 112 1.39 -7.64 -14.40
N LEU A 113 0.77 -8.04 -13.30
CA LEU A 113 0.86 -9.41 -12.77
C LEU A 113 0.31 -10.47 -13.75
N ALA A 114 -0.64 -10.11 -14.58
CA ALA A 114 -1.21 -11.02 -15.60
C ALA A 114 -0.33 -11.16 -16.86
N ARG A 115 0.61 -10.27 -17.10
CA ARG A 115 1.49 -10.31 -18.27
C ARG A 115 2.39 -11.54 -18.26
N THR A 116 2.67 -12.02 -19.46
CA THR A 116 3.53 -13.20 -19.69
C THR A 116 4.73 -12.90 -20.58
N ASP A 117 4.80 -11.68 -21.10
CA ASP A 117 5.88 -11.15 -21.92
C ASP A 117 6.99 -10.49 -21.08
N GLY A 118 8.02 -10.02 -21.72
CA GLY A 118 9.20 -9.45 -21.09
C GLY A 118 10.02 -10.50 -20.33
N LYS A 119 10.57 -10.12 -19.19
CA LYS A 119 11.42 -11.00 -18.37
C LYS A 119 10.68 -11.56 -17.15
N VAL A 120 9.38 -11.85 -17.28
CA VAL A 120 8.58 -12.45 -16.19
C VAL A 120 9.16 -13.80 -15.78
N SER A 121 9.41 -14.01 -14.48
CA SER A 121 9.97 -15.25 -13.94
C SER A 121 9.63 -15.44 -12.47
N ALA A 122 8.79 -16.41 -12.16
CA ALA A 122 8.40 -16.74 -10.80
C ALA A 122 9.63 -17.13 -9.93
N SER A 123 10.56 -17.88 -10.47
CA SER A 123 11.77 -18.31 -9.74
C SER A 123 12.69 -17.15 -9.41
N TYR A 124 12.79 -16.16 -10.30
CA TYR A 124 13.55 -14.95 -10.00
C TYR A 124 12.86 -14.09 -8.93
N ALA A 125 11.55 -13.87 -9.07
CA ALA A 125 10.78 -13.11 -8.10
C ALA A 125 10.82 -13.75 -6.71
N ALA A 126 10.78 -15.08 -6.62
CA ALA A 126 10.82 -15.85 -5.38
C ALA A 126 12.07 -15.59 -4.52
N VAL A 127 13.19 -15.18 -5.13
CA VAL A 127 14.41 -14.86 -4.39
C VAL A 127 14.18 -13.72 -3.39
N GLY A 128 13.46 -12.69 -3.82
CA GLY A 128 13.16 -11.49 -3.01
C GLY A 128 11.79 -11.53 -2.32
N ASP A 129 10.82 -12.19 -2.93
CA ASP A 129 9.44 -12.25 -2.42
C ASP A 129 9.29 -13.27 -1.30
N LYS A 130 9.31 -12.77 -0.06
CA LYS A 130 9.09 -13.58 1.15
C LYS A 130 7.61 -13.70 1.54
N MET A 131 6.70 -13.01 0.87
CA MET A 131 5.26 -13.11 1.13
C MET A 131 4.64 -14.32 0.41
N TYR A 132 4.86 -14.42 -0.90
CA TYR A 132 4.19 -15.40 -1.75
C TYR A 132 5.14 -16.18 -2.66
N ASN A 133 6.45 -16.04 -2.46
CA ASN A 133 7.46 -16.80 -3.18
C ASN A 133 7.34 -16.72 -4.71
N GLY A 134 7.05 -15.52 -5.22
CA GLY A 134 6.89 -15.24 -6.64
C GLY A 134 5.54 -15.66 -7.23
N ASP A 135 4.59 -16.11 -6.41
CA ASP A 135 3.26 -16.52 -6.84
C ASP A 135 2.38 -15.30 -7.19
N ARG A 136 2.26 -15.01 -8.48
CA ARG A 136 1.49 -13.86 -8.98
C ARG A 136 -0.02 -13.99 -8.74
N ALA A 137 -0.56 -15.21 -8.64
CA ALA A 137 -1.97 -15.41 -8.33
C ALA A 137 -2.28 -14.99 -6.89
N LYS A 138 -1.41 -15.33 -5.95
CA LYS A 138 -1.53 -14.87 -4.55
C LYS A 138 -1.37 -13.36 -4.43
N TRP A 139 -0.46 -12.75 -5.17
CA TRP A 139 -0.35 -11.30 -5.24
C TRP A 139 -1.62 -10.63 -5.78
N THR A 140 -2.26 -11.23 -6.78
CA THR A 140 -3.54 -10.74 -7.31
C THR A 140 -4.65 -10.86 -6.27
N LYS A 141 -4.72 -11.96 -5.53
CA LYS A 141 -5.65 -12.11 -4.41
C LYS A 141 -5.43 -11.05 -3.32
N PHE A 142 -4.19 -10.83 -2.92
CA PHE A 142 -3.84 -9.77 -1.98
C PHE A 142 -4.27 -8.37 -2.48
N ALA A 143 -4.06 -8.08 -3.76
CA ALA A 143 -4.49 -6.84 -4.38
C ALA A 143 -6.01 -6.65 -4.26
N TRP A 144 -6.81 -7.68 -4.50
CA TRP A 144 -8.26 -7.63 -4.34
C TRP A 144 -8.69 -7.46 -2.87
N GLY A 145 -7.94 -7.99 -1.91
CA GLY A 145 -8.14 -7.71 -0.49
C GLY A 145 -7.97 -6.23 -0.14
N ILE A 146 -7.00 -5.54 -0.78
CA ILE A 146 -6.85 -4.08 -0.62
C ILE A 146 -8.06 -3.35 -1.21
N VAL A 147 -8.56 -3.77 -2.38
CA VAL A 147 -9.78 -3.19 -3.00
C VAL A 147 -10.97 -3.34 -2.07
N ALA A 148 -11.20 -4.54 -1.52
CA ALA A 148 -12.30 -4.79 -0.60
C ALA A 148 -12.24 -3.84 0.62
N ARG A 149 -11.07 -3.68 1.22
CA ARG A 149 -10.85 -2.74 2.33
C ARG A 149 -11.10 -1.29 1.92
N ASN A 150 -10.55 -0.87 0.78
CA ASN A 150 -10.73 0.49 0.26
C ASN A 150 -12.20 0.83 0.08
N LEU A 151 -12.95 -0.04 -0.58
CA LEU A 151 -14.38 0.14 -0.80
C LEU A 151 -15.18 0.12 0.50
N ASN A 152 -14.86 -0.78 1.43
CA ASN A 152 -15.55 -0.88 2.71
C ASN A 152 -15.31 0.32 3.62
N ASN A 153 -14.12 0.92 3.59
CA ASN A 153 -13.82 2.13 4.36
C ASN A 153 -14.68 3.35 3.95
N GLN A 154 -15.34 3.27 2.82
CA GLN A 154 -16.23 4.32 2.31
C GLN A 154 -17.71 4.11 2.66
N ILE A 155 -18.02 3.28 3.65
CA ILE A 155 -19.39 2.89 4.04
C ILE A 155 -20.33 4.09 4.30
N ASN A 156 -19.78 5.23 4.71
CA ASN A 156 -20.55 6.46 4.99
C ASN A 156 -20.78 7.34 3.75
N LYS A 157 -20.29 6.94 2.58
CA LYS A 157 -20.47 7.71 1.35
C LYS A 157 -21.71 7.27 0.59
N SER A 158 -22.36 8.20 -0.08
CA SER A 158 -23.53 7.90 -0.93
C SER A 158 -23.21 6.98 -2.11
N THR A 159 -21.94 6.86 -2.46
CA THR A 159 -21.42 5.99 -3.53
C THR A 159 -21.09 4.58 -3.03
N TYR A 160 -21.28 4.29 -1.73
CA TYR A 160 -20.99 2.96 -1.18
C TYR A 160 -21.82 1.87 -1.85
N ASN A 161 -21.16 0.79 -2.21
CA ASN A 161 -21.78 -0.37 -2.84
C ASN A 161 -21.29 -1.67 -2.16
N ALA A 162 -22.18 -2.27 -1.37
CA ALA A 162 -21.87 -3.50 -0.64
C ALA A 162 -21.57 -4.69 -1.59
N ASP A 163 -22.26 -4.78 -2.72
CA ASP A 163 -22.03 -5.86 -3.70
C ASP A 163 -20.63 -5.76 -4.31
N ALA A 164 -20.14 -4.54 -4.54
CA ALA A 164 -18.77 -4.33 -5.01
C ALA A 164 -17.73 -4.76 -3.97
N VAL A 165 -18.00 -4.55 -2.66
CA VAL A 165 -17.14 -5.04 -1.57
C VAL A 165 -17.13 -6.56 -1.56
N ILE A 166 -18.30 -7.21 -1.62
CA ILE A 166 -18.44 -8.67 -1.64
C ILE A 166 -17.68 -9.25 -2.85
N ALA A 167 -17.91 -8.69 -4.04
CA ALA A 167 -17.22 -9.14 -5.26
C ALA A 167 -15.69 -9.00 -5.17
N ALA A 168 -15.18 -7.99 -4.48
CA ALA A 168 -13.75 -7.84 -4.24
C ALA A 168 -13.23 -8.87 -3.21
N CYS A 169 -14.01 -9.17 -2.17
CA CYS A 169 -13.70 -10.23 -1.21
C CYS A 169 -13.62 -11.60 -1.89
N ASP A 170 -14.61 -11.94 -2.74
CA ASP A 170 -14.62 -13.22 -3.47
C ASP A 170 -13.38 -13.40 -4.36
N LYS A 171 -12.88 -12.31 -4.95
CA LYS A 171 -11.64 -12.34 -5.73
C LYS A 171 -10.37 -12.44 -4.89
N SER A 172 -10.46 -12.14 -3.59
CA SER A 172 -9.32 -12.18 -2.66
C SER A 172 -9.14 -13.55 -2.00
N LEU A 173 -10.14 -14.42 -2.09
CA LEU A 173 -10.13 -15.79 -1.56
C LEU A 173 -9.55 -16.78 -2.57
#